data_e26c628df4bee5fbd38c7337dd2f71ca
#
_entry.id   e26c628df4bee5fbd38c7337dd2f71ca
#
_cell.length_a   1.000
_cell.length_b   1.000
_cell.length_c   1.000
_cell.angle_alpha   90.00
_cell.angle_beta   90.00
_cell.angle_gamma   90.00
#
_symmetry.space_group_name_H-M   'P 1'
#
loop_
_entity.id
_entity.type
_entity.pdbx_description
1 polymer ?
#
loop_
_entity_poly.entity_id
_entity_poly.type
_entity_poly.pdbx_seq_one_letter_code
_entity_poly.pdbx_strand_id
1 'polypeptide(L)'
;MNIENLKIRAQVIKAIRQWFDDQGFVEMHTPRMVALPGQEPYLDPFFTKLRIPNSELRNRRAALVTSPEYAMKKLLGAGMDRIYDLGPCFRNGEPWDGSHDPEFLMLEWYRRDSRIEDLMDDTEDMIRCAASQIQNSKFKIQNSFKRITVERAWREYAGVELAPLLGDVAAMRRVAERFHETASPDASWDDLYFKVFLSQIEPKLSAGEPVFLYRYPASMAALARKSADDPRWADRVELYAGGLELANGFAELSDPEEQRKRFEEEQDQRRKMGKGVWPIDEELLEALPKMGNAAGIAFGVDRLVMLICGARSINDVIPFAAMHRFKTQDARLK
;
A
#
# COMPACT_ATOMS: atom_id res chain seq x y z
N MET A 1 26.14 -3.23 -3.99
CA MET A 1 25.48 -4.09 -3.01
C MET A 1 26.18 -3.94 -1.66
N ASN A 2 25.47 -3.55 -0.60
CA ASN A 2 26.01 -3.34 0.75
C ASN A 2 25.71 -4.58 1.62
N ILE A 3 26.74 -5.37 1.93
CA ILE A 3 26.58 -6.64 2.68
C ILE A 3 26.06 -6.40 4.11
N GLU A 4 26.49 -5.31 4.78
CA GLU A 4 26.02 -5.03 6.13
C GLU A 4 24.52 -4.70 6.14
N ASN A 5 24.03 -3.92 5.17
CA ASN A 5 22.60 -3.66 5.03
C ASN A 5 21.81 -4.94 4.76
N LEU A 6 22.35 -5.89 3.99
CA LEU A 6 21.69 -7.19 3.74
C LEU A 6 21.63 -8.06 5.01
N LYS A 7 22.66 -8.02 5.87
CA LYS A 7 22.61 -8.68 7.19
C LYS A 7 21.54 -8.04 8.08
N ILE A 8 21.48 -6.70 8.12
CA ILE A 8 20.44 -5.97 8.86
C ILE A 8 19.06 -6.34 8.32
N ARG A 9 18.86 -6.35 7.00
CA ARG A 9 17.61 -6.79 6.37
C ARG A 9 17.16 -8.17 6.85
N ALA A 10 18.08 -9.12 6.90
CA ALA A 10 17.78 -10.48 7.38
C ALA A 10 17.37 -10.49 8.86
N GLN A 11 18.01 -9.67 9.70
CA GLN A 11 17.64 -9.52 11.12
C GLN A 11 16.28 -8.86 11.30
N VAL A 12 15.97 -7.81 10.52
CA VAL A 12 14.67 -7.13 10.52
C VAL A 12 13.56 -8.11 10.15
N ILE A 13 13.73 -8.87 9.05
CA ILE A 13 12.75 -9.88 8.63
C ILE A 13 12.52 -10.93 9.73
N LYS A 14 13.59 -11.39 10.39
CA LYS A 14 13.48 -12.35 11.49
C LYS A 14 12.70 -11.74 12.68
N ALA A 15 13.00 -10.49 13.04
CA ALA A 15 12.33 -9.79 14.14
C ALA A 15 10.84 -9.56 13.84
N ILE A 16 10.49 -9.21 12.60
CA ILE A 16 9.09 -9.09 12.14
C ILE A 16 8.35 -10.42 12.34
N ARG A 17 8.88 -11.54 11.83
CA ARG A 17 8.25 -12.85 11.99
C ARG A 17 8.06 -13.22 13.44
N GLN A 18 9.09 -13.01 14.27
CA GLN A 18 8.99 -13.31 15.70
C GLN A 18 7.89 -12.49 16.37
N TRP A 19 7.76 -11.22 16.04
CA TRP A 19 6.70 -10.38 16.59
C TRP A 19 5.31 -10.91 16.19
N PHE A 20 5.09 -11.29 14.94
CA PHE A 20 3.80 -11.85 14.50
C PHE A 20 3.48 -13.19 15.17
N ASP A 21 4.48 -14.06 15.33
CA ASP A 21 4.34 -15.34 16.01
C ASP A 21 3.95 -15.12 17.49
N ASP A 22 4.61 -14.17 18.18
CA ASP A 22 4.34 -13.81 19.57
C ASP A 22 2.94 -13.20 19.75
N GLN A 23 2.41 -12.54 18.72
CA GLN A 23 1.04 -11.98 18.70
C GLN A 23 -0.03 -13.00 18.26
N GLY A 24 0.35 -14.24 17.97
CA GLY A 24 -0.55 -15.31 17.58
C GLY A 24 -1.12 -15.19 16.17
N PHE A 25 -0.43 -14.51 15.26
CA PHE A 25 -0.75 -14.52 13.85
C PHE A 25 -0.23 -15.79 13.17
N VAL A 26 -0.90 -16.22 12.13
CA VAL A 26 -0.50 -17.36 11.30
C VAL A 26 0.12 -16.86 10.00
N GLU A 27 1.38 -17.26 9.70
CA GLU A 27 2.02 -16.91 8.42
C GLU A 27 1.35 -17.65 7.26
N MET A 28 0.87 -16.89 6.29
CA MET A 28 0.32 -17.41 5.04
C MET A 28 1.35 -17.27 3.91
N HIS A 29 1.34 -18.23 3.01
CA HIS A 29 2.12 -18.18 1.77
C HIS A 29 1.15 -18.17 0.60
N THR A 30 0.59 -16.99 0.30
CA THR A 30 -0.37 -16.86 -0.79
C THR A 30 0.32 -16.99 -2.16
N PRO A 31 -0.40 -17.41 -3.21
CA PRO A 31 0.17 -17.51 -4.55
C PRO A 31 0.71 -16.18 -5.06
N ARG A 32 1.94 -16.17 -5.58
CA ARG A 32 2.54 -14.98 -6.22
C ARG A 32 2.16 -14.85 -7.70
N MET A 33 1.58 -15.89 -8.27
CA MET A 33 1.05 -15.88 -9.63
C MET A 33 -0.44 -16.23 -9.58
N VAL A 34 -1.26 -15.33 -10.11
CA VAL A 34 -2.73 -15.39 -10.05
C VAL A 34 -3.36 -15.25 -11.44
N ALA A 35 -4.60 -15.70 -11.58
CA ALA A 35 -5.36 -15.48 -12.79
C ALA A 35 -5.89 -14.03 -12.90
N LEU A 36 -6.31 -13.47 -11.77
CA LEU A 36 -6.93 -12.16 -11.65
C LEU A 36 -6.15 -11.32 -10.63
N PRO A 37 -5.35 -10.33 -11.06
CA PRO A 37 -4.72 -9.38 -10.16
C PRO A 37 -5.71 -8.30 -9.68
N GLY A 38 -5.28 -7.46 -8.76
CA GLY A 38 -6.04 -6.30 -8.26
C GLY A 38 -6.48 -5.35 -9.38
N GLN A 39 -7.56 -4.60 -9.13
CA GLN A 39 -8.19 -3.72 -10.12
C GLN A 39 -7.61 -2.29 -10.10
N GLU A 40 -6.78 -1.93 -9.13
CA GLU A 40 -6.27 -0.57 -8.90
C GLU A 40 -5.77 0.08 -10.18
N PRO A 41 -6.28 1.28 -10.57
CA PRO A 41 -5.99 1.85 -11.88
C PRO A 41 -4.55 2.33 -12.05
N TYR A 42 -3.88 2.64 -10.94
CA TYR A 42 -2.51 3.16 -10.95
C TYR A 42 -1.43 2.07 -10.83
N LEU A 43 -1.81 0.83 -10.45
CA LEU A 43 -0.89 -0.29 -10.36
C LEU A 43 -0.93 -1.14 -11.63
N ASP A 44 0.22 -1.44 -12.18
CA ASP A 44 0.33 -2.30 -13.37
C ASP A 44 1.00 -3.64 -12.99
N PRO A 45 0.28 -4.77 -13.11
CA PRO A 45 0.85 -6.08 -12.85
C PRO A 45 1.74 -6.56 -14.01
N PHE A 46 2.74 -7.39 -13.71
CA PHE A 46 3.43 -8.15 -14.75
C PHE A 46 2.55 -9.32 -15.22
N PHE A 47 2.37 -9.43 -16.52
CA PHE A 47 1.61 -10.54 -17.10
C PHE A 47 2.53 -11.60 -17.72
N THR A 48 2.13 -12.86 -17.59
CA THR A 48 2.79 -14.01 -18.19
C THR A 48 1.77 -15.00 -18.76
N LYS A 49 2.26 -16.05 -19.40
CA LYS A 49 1.43 -17.15 -19.93
C LYS A 49 1.69 -18.42 -19.16
N LEU A 50 0.65 -18.96 -18.54
CA LEU A 50 0.68 -20.28 -17.94
C LEU A 50 0.55 -21.34 -19.04
N ARG A 51 1.54 -22.24 -19.11
CA ARG A 51 1.54 -23.37 -20.06
C ARG A 51 1.38 -24.67 -19.28
N ILE A 52 0.22 -25.30 -19.38
CA ILE A 52 -0.05 -26.62 -18.81
C ILE A 52 -0.22 -27.60 -19.97
N PRO A 53 0.74 -28.52 -20.20
CA PRO A 53 0.65 -29.54 -21.25
C PRO A 53 -0.59 -30.40 -21.06
N ASN A 54 -1.27 -30.74 -22.16
CA ASN A 54 -2.44 -31.64 -22.18
C ASN A 54 -3.61 -31.19 -21.29
N SER A 55 -3.78 -29.89 -21.11
CA SER A 55 -4.86 -29.30 -20.30
C SER A 55 -5.62 -28.24 -21.11
N GLU A 56 -6.94 -28.11 -20.80
CA GLU A 56 -7.76 -27.01 -21.31
C GLU A 56 -7.27 -25.63 -20.81
N LEU A 57 -6.49 -25.61 -19.71
CA LEU A 57 -5.85 -24.39 -19.17
C LEU A 57 -4.62 -23.97 -19.96
N ARG A 58 -4.29 -24.66 -21.04
CA ARG A 58 -3.14 -24.35 -21.91
C ARG A 58 -3.19 -22.91 -22.38
N ASN A 59 -2.05 -22.19 -22.22
CA ASN A 59 -1.89 -20.77 -22.61
C ASN A 59 -2.83 -19.78 -21.89
N ARG A 60 -3.23 -20.04 -20.65
CA ARG A 60 -3.94 -19.04 -19.84
C ARG A 60 -3.03 -17.87 -19.47
N ARG A 61 -3.61 -16.70 -19.49
CA ARG A 61 -2.95 -15.49 -18.96
C ARG A 61 -2.86 -15.61 -17.44
N ALA A 62 -1.70 -15.25 -16.88
CA ALA A 62 -1.48 -15.12 -15.46
C ALA A 62 -0.80 -13.78 -15.16
N ALA A 63 -0.91 -13.29 -13.94
CA ALA A 63 -0.26 -12.08 -13.48
C ALA A 63 0.56 -12.39 -12.22
N LEU A 64 1.65 -11.64 -12.02
CA LEU A 64 2.32 -11.58 -10.73
C LEU A 64 1.55 -10.61 -9.83
N VAL A 65 1.40 -10.94 -8.55
CA VAL A 65 0.60 -10.14 -7.60
C VAL A 65 1.25 -8.79 -7.32
N THR A 66 0.45 -7.74 -7.31
CA THR A 66 0.84 -6.40 -6.83
C THR A 66 0.74 -6.30 -5.31
N SER A 67 -0.08 -7.18 -4.69
CA SER A 67 -0.36 -7.35 -3.28
C SER A 67 -1.03 -8.71 -3.06
N PRO A 68 -0.86 -9.37 -1.89
CA PRO A 68 -1.58 -10.61 -1.55
C PRO A 68 -3.03 -10.39 -1.07
N GLU A 69 -3.51 -9.16 -1.01
CA GLU A 69 -4.77 -8.71 -0.39
C GLU A 69 -5.97 -9.60 -0.74
N TYR A 70 -6.22 -9.89 -2.04
CA TYR A 70 -7.38 -10.68 -2.46
C TYR A 70 -7.35 -12.10 -1.90
N ALA A 71 -6.18 -12.72 -1.87
CA ALA A 71 -6.02 -14.06 -1.28
C ALA A 71 -6.20 -14.03 0.24
N MET A 72 -5.65 -13.01 0.91
CA MET A 72 -5.76 -12.84 2.36
C MET A 72 -7.22 -12.61 2.78
N LYS A 73 -7.98 -11.78 2.07
CA LYS A 73 -9.42 -11.58 2.31
C LYS A 73 -10.25 -12.85 2.10
N LYS A 74 -9.93 -13.66 1.09
CA LYS A 74 -10.56 -14.96 0.90
C LYS A 74 -10.27 -15.91 2.07
N LEU A 75 -9.07 -15.89 2.65
CA LEU A 75 -8.72 -16.68 3.83
C LEU A 75 -9.50 -16.21 5.07
N LEU A 76 -9.68 -14.91 5.27
CA LEU A 76 -10.58 -14.39 6.31
C LEU A 76 -12.01 -14.88 6.09
N GLY A 77 -12.52 -14.81 4.85
CA GLY A 77 -13.83 -15.34 4.48
C GLY A 77 -13.97 -16.86 4.72
N ALA A 78 -12.87 -17.59 4.66
CA ALA A 78 -12.82 -19.03 4.98
C ALA A 78 -12.73 -19.34 6.47
N GLY A 79 -12.61 -18.34 7.35
CA GLY A 79 -12.63 -18.51 8.80
C GLY A 79 -11.30 -18.30 9.52
N MET A 80 -10.27 -17.76 8.83
CA MET A 80 -9.05 -17.35 9.51
C MET A 80 -9.28 -16.01 10.25
N ASP A 81 -8.63 -15.82 11.42
CA ASP A 81 -8.87 -14.65 12.27
C ASP A 81 -7.70 -13.66 12.30
N ARG A 82 -6.48 -14.16 12.45
CA ARG A 82 -5.24 -13.36 12.47
C ARG A 82 -4.23 -14.00 11.54
N ILE A 83 -3.94 -13.35 10.44
CA ILE A 83 -3.05 -13.87 9.40
C ILE A 83 -2.11 -12.80 8.90
N TYR A 84 -0.90 -13.19 8.51
CA TYR A 84 0.01 -12.33 7.78
C TYR A 84 0.68 -13.06 6.61
N ASP A 85 1.08 -12.32 5.60
CA ASP A 85 1.87 -12.80 4.46
C ASP A 85 3.09 -11.90 4.32
N LEU A 86 4.28 -12.50 4.32
CA LEU A 86 5.55 -11.80 4.12
C LEU A 86 6.26 -12.38 2.90
N GLY A 87 6.12 -11.69 1.77
CA GLY A 87 6.67 -12.21 0.53
C GLY A 87 6.84 -11.17 -0.59
N PRO A 88 7.44 -11.58 -1.72
CA PRO A 88 7.65 -10.67 -2.84
C PRO A 88 6.32 -10.28 -3.50
N CYS A 89 6.22 -8.98 -3.83
CA CYS A 89 5.19 -8.41 -4.69
C CYS A 89 5.85 -7.72 -5.87
N PHE A 90 5.05 -7.50 -6.94
CA PHE A 90 5.58 -7.10 -8.23
C PHE A 90 4.72 -5.98 -8.81
N ARG A 91 5.33 -4.82 -9.11
CA ARG A 91 4.67 -3.70 -9.77
C ARG A 91 5.47 -3.26 -10.98
N ASN A 92 4.78 -3.22 -12.12
CA ASN A 92 5.38 -2.78 -13.39
C ASN A 92 5.19 -1.27 -13.57
N GLY A 93 6.14 -0.63 -14.26
CA GLY A 93 6.02 0.81 -14.55
C GLY A 93 6.37 1.73 -13.38
N GLU A 94 6.83 1.19 -12.24
CA GLU A 94 7.30 2.00 -11.12
C GLU A 94 8.53 2.84 -11.49
N PRO A 95 8.65 4.07 -10.98
CA PRO A 95 9.81 4.92 -11.24
C PRO A 95 11.07 4.33 -10.60
N TRP A 96 12.20 4.49 -11.28
CA TRP A 96 13.52 4.08 -10.74
C TRP A 96 14.18 5.25 -9.99
N ASP A 97 13.47 5.78 -9.00
CA ASP A 97 13.82 6.97 -8.22
C ASP A 97 14.66 6.67 -6.97
N GLY A 98 14.91 5.41 -6.69
CA GLY A 98 15.63 4.95 -5.50
C GLY A 98 14.72 4.58 -4.32
N SER A 99 13.42 4.80 -4.40
CA SER A 99 12.42 4.38 -3.39
C SER A 99 11.57 3.20 -3.85
N HIS A 100 11.69 2.81 -5.13
CA HIS A 100 10.93 1.72 -5.76
C HIS A 100 11.85 0.68 -6.40
N ASP A 101 11.41 -0.57 -6.39
CA ASP A 101 11.95 -1.69 -7.19
C ASP A 101 10.75 -2.49 -7.73
N PRO A 102 10.75 -2.94 -8.99
CA PRO A 102 9.61 -3.69 -9.53
C PRO A 102 9.35 -5.04 -8.82
N GLU A 103 10.30 -5.53 -8.03
CA GLU A 103 10.17 -6.69 -7.15
C GLU A 103 10.62 -6.28 -5.74
N PHE A 104 9.70 -6.22 -4.80
CA PHE A 104 9.95 -5.73 -3.45
C PHE A 104 9.30 -6.64 -2.41
N LEU A 105 9.76 -6.57 -1.16
CA LEU A 105 9.22 -7.37 -0.07
C LEU A 105 8.08 -6.63 0.61
N MET A 106 6.89 -7.18 0.51
CA MET A 106 5.69 -6.70 1.19
C MET A 106 5.34 -7.61 2.36
N LEU A 107 4.90 -7.00 3.43
CA LEU A 107 4.25 -7.63 4.57
C LEU A 107 2.81 -7.14 4.57
N GLU A 108 1.84 -8.05 4.59
CA GLU A 108 0.45 -7.70 4.83
C GLU A 108 -0.11 -8.54 5.96
N TRP A 109 -0.91 -7.93 6.82
CA TRP A 109 -1.61 -8.66 7.87
C TRP A 109 -3.04 -8.19 8.04
N TYR A 110 -3.86 -9.09 8.53
CA TYR A 110 -5.29 -8.90 8.68
C TYR A 110 -5.75 -9.46 10.02
N ARG A 111 -6.73 -8.76 10.63
CA ARG A 111 -7.37 -9.16 11.90
C ARG A 111 -8.89 -9.03 11.75
N ARG A 112 -9.61 -10.06 12.23
CA ARG A 112 -11.05 -9.96 12.46
C ARG A 112 -11.35 -9.14 13.71
N ASP A 113 -12.57 -8.61 13.78
CA ASP A 113 -13.10 -7.83 14.90
C ASP A 113 -12.16 -6.68 15.32
N SER A 114 -11.62 -5.99 14.33
CA SER A 114 -10.56 -5.02 14.49
C SER A 114 -10.88 -3.71 13.77
N ARG A 115 -10.22 -2.63 14.18
CA ARG A 115 -10.34 -1.27 13.62
C ARG A 115 -8.98 -0.78 13.15
N ILE A 116 -8.95 0.37 12.48
CA ILE A 116 -7.68 0.98 12.01
C ILE A 116 -6.76 1.35 13.18
N GLU A 117 -7.31 1.66 14.36
CA GLU A 117 -6.51 1.95 15.55
C GLU A 117 -5.68 0.74 15.97
N ASP A 118 -6.25 -0.47 15.90
CA ASP A 118 -5.53 -1.72 16.20
C ASP A 118 -4.39 -1.96 15.21
N LEU A 119 -4.58 -1.60 13.93
CA LEU A 119 -3.50 -1.67 12.93
C LEU A 119 -2.39 -0.67 13.20
N MET A 120 -2.74 0.55 13.62
CA MET A 120 -1.75 1.56 14.02
C MET A 120 -0.91 1.07 15.20
N ASP A 121 -1.55 0.47 16.23
CA ASP A 121 -0.87 -0.09 17.39
C ASP A 121 0.05 -1.25 16.99
N ASP A 122 -0.46 -2.23 16.24
CA ASP A 122 0.33 -3.35 15.71
C ASP A 122 1.54 -2.86 14.89
N THR A 123 1.33 -1.88 14.03
CA THR A 123 2.40 -1.33 13.15
C THR A 123 3.49 -0.65 13.98
N GLU A 124 3.10 0.18 14.94
CA GLU A 124 4.05 0.87 15.83
C GLU A 124 4.86 -0.12 16.65
N ASP A 125 4.20 -1.10 17.26
CA ASP A 125 4.84 -2.12 18.11
C ASP A 125 5.78 -3.02 17.31
N MET A 126 5.36 -3.46 16.13
CA MET A 126 6.19 -4.27 15.22
C MET A 126 7.44 -3.50 14.77
N ILE A 127 7.31 -2.24 14.39
CA ILE A 127 8.45 -1.40 13.99
C ILE A 127 9.41 -1.19 15.16
N ARG A 128 8.89 -0.91 16.36
CA ARG A 128 9.71 -0.76 17.58
C ARG A 128 10.46 -2.03 17.89
N CYS A 129 9.79 -3.18 17.84
CA CYS A 129 10.41 -4.49 18.03
C CYS A 129 11.54 -4.70 17.02
N ALA A 130 11.27 -4.54 15.72
CA ALA A 130 12.27 -4.74 14.68
C ALA A 130 13.47 -3.79 14.80
N ALA A 131 13.24 -2.50 15.08
CA ALA A 131 14.31 -1.52 15.24
C ALA A 131 15.17 -1.76 16.49
N SER A 132 14.58 -2.24 17.59
CA SER A 132 15.29 -2.54 18.85
C SER A 132 16.27 -3.69 18.74
N GLN A 133 16.03 -4.65 17.83
CA GLN A 133 16.93 -5.79 17.59
C GLN A 133 18.20 -5.39 16.81
N ILE A 134 18.27 -4.17 16.27
CA ILE A 134 19.40 -3.70 15.48
C ILE A 134 20.27 -2.75 16.30
N GLN A 135 21.45 -3.22 16.72
CA GLN A 135 22.35 -2.52 17.64
C GLN A 135 22.69 -1.07 17.21
N ASN A 136 22.86 -0.83 15.90
CA ASN A 136 23.24 0.47 15.36
C ASN A 136 22.16 1.06 14.43
N SER A 137 20.88 0.78 14.73
CA SER A 137 19.77 1.35 13.97
C SER A 137 19.91 2.86 13.85
N LYS A 138 19.78 3.39 12.62
CA LYS A 138 19.73 4.83 12.35
C LYS A 138 18.32 5.39 12.59
N PHE A 139 17.32 4.53 12.54
CA PHE A 139 15.95 4.88 12.85
C PHE A 139 15.73 4.86 14.36
N LYS A 140 15.70 6.06 14.96
CA LYS A 140 15.50 6.23 16.39
C LYS A 140 14.05 6.62 16.66
N ILE A 141 13.35 5.80 17.41
CA ILE A 141 11.97 6.02 17.80
C ILE A 141 11.99 6.45 19.28
N GLN A 142 11.76 7.74 19.54
CA GLN A 142 11.79 8.29 20.90
C GLN A 142 10.38 8.33 21.53
N ASN A 143 9.37 8.78 20.75
CA ASN A 143 8.00 8.95 21.22
C ASN A 143 7.05 8.01 20.47
N SER A 144 5.79 7.93 20.91
CA SER A 144 4.73 7.28 20.14
C SER A 144 4.52 7.98 18.79
N PHE A 145 4.11 7.20 17.77
CA PHE A 145 3.86 7.75 16.45
C PHE A 145 2.69 8.75 16.49
N LYS A 146 2.87 9.88 15.83
CA LYS A 146 1.80 10.89 15.73
C LYS A 146 0.62 10.30 14.93
N ARG A 147 -0.61 10.56 15.38
CA ARG A 147 -1.84 10.21 14.67
C ARG A 147 -2.57 11.48 14.31
N ILE A 148 -2.79 11.71 13.01
CA ILE A 148 -3.44 12.91 12.49
C ILE A 148 -4.45 12.54 11.40
N THR A 149 -5.65 13.11 11.46
CA THR A 149 -6.61 12.93 10.37
C THR A 149 -6.19 13.73 9.14
N VAL A 150 -6.60 13.26 7.96
CA VAL A 150 -6.37 13.99 6.70
C VAL A 150 -6.89 15.42 6.79
N GLU A 151 -8.11 15.63 7.30
CA GLU A 151 -8.69 16.97 7.47
C GLU A 151 -7.81 17.88 8.34
N ARG A 152 -7.33 17.36 9.48
CA ARG A 152 -6.45 18.10 10.36
C ARG A 152 -5.09 18.39 9.72
N ALA A 153 -4.53 17.46 8.96
CA ALA A 153 -3.27 17.66 8.23
C ALA A 153 -3.41 18.78 7.18
N TRP A 154 -4.52 18.82 6.45
CA TRP A 154 -4.80 19.90 5.50
C TRP A 154 -4.90 21.26 6.18
N ARG A 155 -5.59 21.32 7.33
CA ARG A 155 -5.68 22.54 8.13
C ARG A 155 -4.32 22.99 8.66
N GLU A 156 -3.57 22.10 9.29
CA GLU A 156 -2.29 22.44 9.93
C GLU A 156 -1.19 22.74 8.91
N TYR A 157 -1.10 22.00 7.80
CA TYR A 157 0.03 22.08 6.88
C TYR A 157 -0.24 22.94 5.65
N ALA A 158 -1.48 22.98 5.17
CA ALA A 158 -1.85 23.77 4.00
C ALA A 158 -2.73 25.00 4.35
N GLY A 159 -3.22 25.13 5.57
CA GLY A 159 -4.15 26.20 5.96
C GLY A 159 -5.47 26.14 5.20
N VAL A 160 -5.97 24.91 4.92
CA VAL A 160 -7.17 24.63 4.13
C VAL A 160 -8.13 23.76 4.92
N GLU A 161 -9.37 24.19 5.04
CA GLU A 161 -10.46 23.34 5.54
C GLU A 161 -10.93 22.42 4.41
N LEU A 162 -10.68 21.12 4.56
CA LEU A 162 -10.91 20.15 3.48
C LEU A 162 -12.38 19.72 3.37
N ALA A 163 -13.08 19.54 4.50
CA ALA A 163 -14.45 19.02 4.53
C ALA A 163 -15.44 19.76 3.62
N PRO A 164 -15.44 21.13 3.51
CA PRO A 164 -16.31 21.84 2.59
C PRO A 164 -15.97 21.65 1.11
N LEU A 165 -14.79 21.13 0.80
CA LEU A 165 -14.28 20.98 -0.58
C LEU A 165 -14.53 19.58 -1.15
N LEU A 166 -15.01 18.64 -0.32
CA LEU A 166 -15.20 17.25 -0.73
C LEU A 166 -16.18 17.17 -1.91
N GLY A 167 -15.70 16.61 -3.04
CA GLY A 167 -16.47 16.46 -4.28
C GLY A 167 -16.65 17.75 -5.11
N ASP A 168 -16.26 18.92 -4.63
CA ASP A 168 -16.30 20.18 -5.39
C ASP A 168 -14.97 20.39 -6.17
N VAL A 169 -14.96 19.94 -7.43
CA VAL A 169 -13.79 20.08 -8.33
C VAL A 169 -13.40 21.54 -8.52
N ALA A 170 -14.38 22.46 -8.66
CA ALA A 170 -14.10 23.87 -8.90
C ALA A 170 -13.47 24.54 -7.67
N ALA A 171 -13.95 24.21 -6.47
CA ALA A 171 -13.36 24.70 -5.24
C ALA A 171 -11.94 24.14 -5.03
N MET A 172 -11.72 22.85 -5.27
CA MET A 172 -10.41 22.23 -5.14
C MET A 172 -9.41 22.80 -6.16
N ARG A 173 -9.87 23.12 -7.39
CA ARG A 173 -9.04 23.77 -8.40
C ARG A 173 -8.56 25.15 -7.93
N ARG A 174 -9.42 25.99 -7.34
CA ARG A 174 -9.01 27.27 -6.75
C ARG A 174 -7.96 27.11 -5.65
N VAL A 175 -8.05 26.04 -4.87
CA VAL A 175 -7.04 25.72 -3.85
C VAL A 175 -5.71 25.35 -4.50
N ALA A 176 -5.71 24.48 -5.52
CA ALA A 176 -4.51 24.11 -6.25
C ALA A 176 -3.83 25.33 -6.90
N GLU A 177 -4.60 26.20 -7.55
CA GLU A 177 -4.09 27.46 -8.14
C GLU A 177 -3.46 28.39 -7.09
N ARG A 178 -4.01 28.47 -5.87
CA ARG A 178 -3.42 29.23 -4.75
C ARG A 178 -2.01 28.75 -4.41
N PHE A 179 -1.71 27.47 -4.60
CA PHE A 179 -0.39 26.88 -4.39
C PHE A 179 0.45 26.81 -5.68
N HIS A 180 0.03 27.52 -6.74
CA HIS A 180 0.69 27.54 -8.04
C HIS A 180 0.79 26.17 -8.72
N GLU A 181 -0.13 25.23 -8.36
CA GLU A 181 -0.21 23.94 -9.00
C GLU A 181 -0.94 24.03 -10.33
N THR A 182 -0.29 23.56 -11.40
CA THR A 182 -0.91 23.48 -12.72
C THR A 182 -1.62 22.16 -12.88
N ALA A 183 -2.85 22.19 -13.41
CA ALA A 183 -3.64 21.00 -13.67
C ALA A 183 -4.33 21.08 -15.03
N SER A 184 -4.53 19.94 -15.69
CA SER A 184 -5.35 19.85 -16.91
C SER A 184 -6.76 20.40 -16.65
N PRO A 185 -7.42 21.02 -17.65
CA PRO A 185 -8.80 21.48 -17.53
C PRO A 185 -9.79 20.37 -17.10
N ASP A 186 -9.49 19.12 -17.47
CA ASP A 186 -10.28 17.92 -17.19
C ASP A 186 -9.80 17.15 -15.95
N ALA A 187 -8.85 17.71 -15.14
CA ALA A 187 -8.36 17.09 -13.93
C ALA A 187 -9.50 16.82 -12.94
N SER A 188 -9.54 15.61 -12.41
CA SER A 188 -10.49 15.17 -11.41
C SER A 188 -10.26 15.87 -10.05
N TRP A 189 -11.19 15.70 -9.12
CA TRP A 189 -11.03 16.17 -7.75
C TRP A 189 -9.79 15.53 -7.09
N ASP A 190 -9.62 14.24 -7.29
CA ASP A 190 -8.49 13.48 -6.72
C ASP A 190 -7.15 13.93 -7.30
N ASP A 191 -7.06 14.22 -8.62
CA ASP A 191 -5.85 14.77 -9.23
C ASP A 191 -5.44 16.10 -8.59
N LEU A 192 -6.42 16.97 -8.37
CA LEU A 192 -6.20 18.28 -7.73
C LEU A 192 -5.81 18.14 -6.25
N TYR A 193 -6.47 17.23 -5.53
CA TYR A 193 -6.13 16.88 -4.17
C TYR A 193 -4.67 16.43 -4.06
N PHE A 194 -4.25 15.45 -4.89
CA PHE A 194 -2.89 14.93 -4.83
C PHE A 194 -1.84 15.98 -5.18
N LYS A 195 -2.10 16.90 -6.11
CA LYS A 195 -1.17 18.00 -6.40
C LYS A 195 -0.87 18.84 -5.14
N VAL A 196 -1.91 19.26 -4.42
CA VAL A 196 -1.76 20.01 -3.17
C VAL A 196 -1.14 19.14 -2.08
N PHE A 197 -1.58 17.90 -1.96
CA PHE A 197 -1.09 16.97 -0.94
C PHE A 197 0.42 16.72 -1.07
N LEU A 198 0.89 16.37 -2.25
CA LEU A 198 2.30 16.06 -2.52
C LEU A 198 3.21 17.28 -2.38
N SER A 199 2.70 18.49 -2.65
CA SER A 199 3.52 19.71 -2.55
C SER A 199 3.47 20.38 -1.17
N GLN A 200 2.34 20.33 -0.45
CA GLN A 200 2.14 21.08 0.77
C GLN A 200 2.09 20.25 2.05
N ILE A 201 1.68 18.98 1.97
CA ILE A 201 1.35 18.15 3.14
C ILE A 201 2.38 17.05 3.33
N GLU A 202 2.56 16.19 2.34
CA GLU A 202 3.44 15.01 2.44
C GLU A 202 4.87 15.35 2.86
N PRO A 203 5.54 16.41 2.35
CA PRO A 203 6.89 16.78 2.80
C PRO A 203 6.97 17.12 4.29
N LYS A 204 5.85 17.62 4.87
CA LYS A 204 5.78 17.96 6.29
C LYS A 204 5.44 16.77 7.18
N LEU A 205 4.69 15.79 6.66
CA LEU A 205 4.43 14.51 7.34
C LEU A 205 5.74 13.75 7.55
N SER A 206 6.61 13.77 6.55
CA SER A 206 7.82 12.95 6.50
C SER A 206 9.03 13.58 7.18
N ALA A 207 8.97 14.84 7.53
CA ALA A 207 10.14 15.61 8.04
C ALA A 207 10.50 15.35 9.51
N GLY A 208 9.66 14.63 10.24
CA GLY A 208 9.81 14.44 11.68
C GLY A 208 9.69 12.98 12.12
N GLU A 209 9.05 12.79 13.28
CA GLU A 209 8.71 11.46 13.80
C GLU A 209 7.68 10.76 12.90
N PRO A 210 7.56 9.42 12.96
CA PRO A 210 6.57 8.69 12.18
C PRO A 210 5.15 9.19 12.45
N VAL A 211 4.37 9.32 11.37
CA VAL A 211 3.01 9.89 11.42
C VAL A 211 2.04 8.94 10.74
N PHE A 212 1.02 8.50 11.46
CA PHE A 212 -0.16 7.92 10.87
C PHE A 212 -1.09 9.02 10.38
N LEU A 213 -1.36 9.02 9.08
CA LEU A 213 -2.36 9.85 8.44
C LEU A 213 -3.58 8.99 8.18
N TYR A 214 -4.74 9.35 8.75
CA TYR A 214 -5.92 8.50 8.68
C TYR A 214 -7.20 9.31 8.39
N ARG A 215 -8.31 8.60 8.13
CA ARG A 215 -9.61 9.18 7.79
C ARG A 215 -9.52 9.96 6.48
N TYR A 216 -9.38 9.22 5.39
CA TYR A 216 -9.28 9.75 4.03
C TYR A 216 -10.66 10.15 3.47
N PRO A 217 -10.73 11.05 2.47
CA PRO A 217 -11.97 11.30 1.73
C PRO A 217 -12.55 10.00 1.15
N ALA A 218 -13.88 9.86 1.15
CA ALA A 218 -14.55 8.64 0.69
C ALA A 218 -14.32 8.34 -0.80
N SER A 219 -14.03 9.35 -1.65
CA SER A 219 -13.59 9.14 -3.03
C SER A 219 -12.26 8.40 -3.15
N MET A 220 -11.44 8.45 -2.09
CA MET A 220 -10.12 7.84 -2.01
C MET A 220 -10.12 6.61 -1.09
N ALA A 221 -11.29 6.04 -0.83
CA ALA A 221 -11.45 4.91 0.09
C ALA A 221 -10.72 3.64 -0.37
N ALA A 222 -10.47 3.48 -1.69
CA ALA A 222 -9.97 2.21 -2.24
C ALA A 222 -10.82 1.02 -1.75
N LEU A 223 -10.24 0.10 -0.98
CA LEU A 223 -10.91 -1.07 -0.42
C LEU A 223 -11.38 -0.86 1.03
N ALA A 224 -11.27 0.37 1.56
CA ALA A 224 -11.75 0.70 2.91
C ALA A 224 -13.27 0.88 2.95
N ARG A 225 -13.87 0.53 4.08
CA ARG A 225 -15.25 0.95 4.37
C ARG A 225 -15.32 2.45 4.64
N LYS A 226 -16.49 3.04 4.40
CA LYS A 226 -16.77 4.41 4.84
C LYS A 226 -16.90 4.46 6.36
N SER A 227 -16.48 5.57 6.96
CA SER A 227 -16.60 5.79 8.40
C SER A 227 -18.07 5.86 8.83
N ALA A 228 -18.39 5.18 9.92
CA ALA A 228 -19.77 5.04 10.38
C ALA A 228 -20.36 6.36 10.93
N ASP A 229 -19.52 7.24 11.46
CA ASP A 229 -19.93 8.54 12.02
C ASP A 229 -20.12 9.61 10.92
N ASP A 230 -19.37 9.54 9.84
CA ASP A 230 -19.49 10.48 8.70
C ASP A 230 -19.06 9.78 7.40
N PRO A 231 -20.00 9.36 6.53
CA PRO A 231 -19.73 8.60 5.32
C PRO A 231 -19.02 9.41 4.21
N ARG A 232 -18.74 10.69 4.42
CA ARG A 232 -17.87 11.48 3.54
C ARG A 232 -16.39 11.07 3.67
N TRP A 233 -16.06 10.33 4.73
CA TRP A 233 -14.74 9.83 5.05
C TRP A 233 -14.68 8.31 4.99
N ALA A 234 -13.48 7.76 4.86
CA ALA A 234 -13.19 6.33 4.87
C ALA A 234 -12.22 5.97 5.99
N ASP A 235 -12.38 4.79 6.55
CA ASP A 235 -11.51 4.21 7.56
C ASP A 235 -10.24 3.64 6.90
N ARG A 236 -9.41 4.54 6.37
CA ARG A 236 -8.11 4.28 5.74
C ARG A 236 -7.00 4.94 6.55
N VAL A 237 -5.85 4.32 6.63
CA VAL A 237 -4.66 4.84 7.31
C VAL A 237 -3.42 4.61 6.47
N GLU A 238 -2.51 5.57 6.45
CA GLU A 238 -1.17 5.43 5.90
C GLU A 238 -0.13 5.82 6.95
N LEU A 239 1.04 5.20 6.91
CA LEU A 239 2.18 5.54 7.77
C LEU A 239 3.27 6.23 6.95
N TYR A 240 3.66 7.41 7.38
CA TYR A 240 4.79 8.18 6.82
C TYR A 240 5.94 8.24 7.80
N ALA A 241 7.16 7.97 7.34
CA ALA A 241 8.38 8.13 8.12
C ALA A 241 9.59 8.33 7.19
N GLY A 242 10.47 9.26 7.55
CA GLY A 242 11.75 9.49 6.85
C GLY A 242 11.61 9.84 5.37
N GLY A 243 10.54 10.52 4.96
CA GLY A 243 10.25 10.87 3.57
C GLY A 243 9.57 9.77 2.76
N LEU A 244 9.16 8.68 3.39
CA LEU A 244 8.58 7.52 2.73
C LEU A 244 7.20 7.17 3.31
N GLU A 245 6.26 6.78 2.46
CA GLU A 245 5.10 6.01 2.85
C GLU A 245 5.55 4.57 3.14
N LEU A 246 5.34 4.10 4.36
CA LEU A 246 5.72 2.75 4.80
C LEU A 246 4.56 1.76 4.75
N ALA A 247 3.34 2.22 5.00
CA ALA A 247 2.18 1.36 5.11
C ALA A 247 0.90 2.04 4.64
N ASN A 248 -0.06 1.22 4.16
CA ASN A 248 -1.40 1.63 3.77
C ASN A 248 -2.38 0.55 4.24
N GLY A 249 -3.38 0.93 5.04
CA GLY A 249 -4.28 0.00 5.69
C GLY A 249 -5.73 0.48 5.70
N PHE A 250 -6.63 -0.48 5.89
CA PHE A 250 -8.07 -0.28 5.80
C PHE A 250 -8.81 -0.97 6.95
N ALA A 251 -9.87 -0.35 7.46
CA ALA A 251 -10.99 -1.14 7.94
C ALA A 251 -11.75 -1.63 6.71
N GLU A 252 -11.89 -2.94 6.58
CA GLU A 252 -12.20 -3.59 5.33
C GLU A 252 -13.66 -3.38 4.91
N LEU A 253 -13.88 -3.13 3.63
CA LEU A 253 -15.21 -3.15 3.03
C LEU A 253 -15.67 -4.60 2.90
N SER A 254 -16.78 -4.93 3.55
CA SER A 254 -17.40 -6.27 3.52
C SER A 254 -18.67 -6.35 2.68
N ASP A 255 -19.12 -5.24 2.11
CA ASP A 255 -20.28 -5.17 1.22
C ASP A 255 -19.87 -5.52 -0.22
N PRO A 256 -20.33 -6.67 -0.77
CA PRO A 256 -19.95 -7.11 -2.10
C PRO A 256 -20.55 -6.25 -3.22
N GLU A 257 -21.72 -5.61 -3.00
CA GLU A 257 -22.36 -4.77 -4.01
C GLU A 257 -21.59 -3.44 -4.15
N GLU A 258 -21.25 -2.79 -3.03
CA GLU A 258 -20.40 -1.59 -3.05
C GLU A 258 -19.02 -1.91 -3.61
N GLN A 259 -18.42 -3.06 -3.25
CA GLN A 259 -17.11 -3.45 -3.78
C GLN A 259 -17.15 -3.68 -5.30
N ARG A 260 -18.19 -4.36 -5.80
CA ARG A 260 -18.37 -4.55 -7.25
C ARG A 260 -18.43 -3.21 -7.98
N LYS A 261 -19.24 -2.29 -7.47
CA LYS A 261 -19.37 -0.95 -8.06
C LYS A 261 -18.02 -0.23 -8.13
N ARG A 262 -17.23 -0.28 -7.06
CA ARG A 262 -15.88 0.32 -7.05
C ARG A 262 -14.96 -0.33 -8.08
N PHE A 263 -14.97 -1.66 -8.20
CA PHE A 263 -14.19 -2.35 -9.22
C PHE A 263 -14.60 -1.98 -10.65
N GLU A 264 -15.89 -1.80 -10.90
CA GLU A 264 -16.38 -1.33 -12.21
C GLU A 264 -15.90 0.10 -12.50
N GLU A 265 -15.93 0.99 -11.50
CA GLU A 265 -15.39 2.36 -11.60
C GLU A 265 -13.88 2.35 -11.86
N GLU A 266 -13.10 1.50 -11.18
CA GLU A 266 -11.67 1.31 -11.41
C GLU A 266 -11.37 0.75 -12.80
N GLN A 267 -12.16 -0.21 -13.29
CA GLN A 267 -12.05 -0.70 -14.67
C GLN A 267 -12.32 0.42 -15.69
N ASP A 268 -13.29 1.29 -15.44
CA ASP A 268 -13.58 2.43 -16.32
C ASP A 268 -12.43 3.45 -16.29
N GLN A 269 -11.82 3.70 -15.14
CA GLN A 269 -10.62 4.53 -15.05
C GLN A 269 -9.47 3.92 -15.84
N ARG A 270 -9.21 2.60 -15.70
CA ARG A 270 -8.19 1.91 -16.50
C ARG A 270 -8.44 2.05 -18.01
N ARG A 271 -9.69 1.90 -18.47
CA ARG A 271 -10.05 2.10 -19.89
C ARG A 271 -9.75 3.53 -20.36
N LYS A 272 -10.10 4.55 -19.57
CA LYS A 272 -9.80 5.96 -19.87
C LYS A 272 -8.29 6.22 -19.93
N MET A 273 -7.49 5.54 -19.11
CA MET A 273 -6.03 5.61 -19.14
C MET A 273 -5.38 4.76 -20.24
N GLY A 274 -6.15 4.07 -21.10
CA GLY A 274 -5.64 3.16 -22.12
C GLY A 274 -4.99 1.89 -21.58
N LYS A 275 -5.25 1.54 -20.31
CA LYS A 275 -4.70 0.35 -19.66
C LYS A 275 -5.55 -0.90 -19.88
N GLY A 276 -4.93 -2.07 -19.74
CA GLY A 276 -5.63 -3.35 -19.79
C GLY A 276 -6.63 -3.53 -18.65
N VAL A 277 -7.74 -4.21 -18.95
CA VAL A 277 -8.79 -4.57 -17.99
C VAL A 277 -8.94 -6.08 -17.97
N TRP A 278 -9.33 -6.64 -16.84
CA TRP A 278 -9.60 -8.07 -16.63
C TRP A 278 -10.87 -8.26 -15.81
N PRO A 279 -11.46 -9.47 -15.79
CA PRO A 279 -12.66 -9.74 -15.02
C PRO A 279 -12.51 -9.44 -13.53
N ILE A 280 -13.60 -9.11 -12.88
CA ILE A 280 -13.68 -9.00 -11.42
C ILE A 280 -13.54 -10.39 -10.81
N ASP A 281 -12.89 -10.48 -9.66
CA ASP A 281 -12.74 -11.71 -8.89
C ASP A 281 -14.02 -11.99 -8.10
N GLU A 282 -14.90 -12.82 -8.66
CA GLU A 282 -16.20 -13.18 -8.06
C GLU A 282 -16.03 -13.94 -6.73
N GLU A 283 -15.00 -14.78 -6.62
CA GLU A 283 -14.72 -15.50 -5.37
C GLU A 283 -14.35 -14.54 -4.24
N LEU A 284 -13.69 -13.43 -4.55
CA LEU A 284 -13.43 -12.37 -3.58
C LEU A 284 -14.75 -11.76 -3.11
N LEU A 285 -15.63 -11.35 -4.04
CA LEU A 285 -16.92 -10.76 -3.68
C LEU A 285 -17.78 -11.70 -2.81
N GLU A 286 -17.75 -13.01 -3.09
CA GLU A 286 -18.42 -14.02 -2.27
C GLU A 286 -17.80 -14.20 -0.88
N ALA A 287 -16.50 -13.89 -0.72
CA ALA A 287 -15.79 -14.00 0.55
C ALA A 287 -16.01 -12.79 1.46
N LEU A 288 -16.22 -11.59 0.90
CA LEU A 288 -16.32 -10.35 1.66
C LEU A 288 -17.36 -10.38 2.82
N PRO A 289 -18.61 -10.77 2.61
CA PRO A 289 -19.59 -10.79 3.71
C PRO A 289 -19.27 -11.84 4.80
N LYS A 290 -18.50 -12.87 4.46
CA LYS A 290 -18.06 -13.93 5.41
C LYS A 290 -16.86 -13.49 6.25
N MET A 291 -16.14 -12.48 5.79
CA MET A 291 -14.98 -11.90 6.47
C MET A 291 -15.40 -11.16 7.75
N GLY A 292 -16.62 -10.63 7.80
CA GLY A 292 -17.14 -9.86 8.92
C GLY A 292 -16.46 -8.51 9.07
N ASN A 293 -16.39 -8.01 10.30
CA ASN A 293 -15.65 -6.80 10.61
C ASN A 293 -14.15 -7.14 10.70
N ALA A 294 -13.36 -6.64 9.78
CA ALA A 294 -11.93 -6.90 9.74
C ALA A 294 -11.15 -5.62 9.41
N ALA A 295 -9.88 -5.62 9.72
CA ALA A 295 -8.94 -4.58 9.30
C ALA A 295 -7.64 -5.22 8.80
N GLY A 296 -7.03 -4.64 7.77
CA GLY A 296 -5.79 -5.11 7.16
C GLY A 296 -4.88 -3.97 6.74
N ILE A 297 -3.59 -4.23 6.64
CA ILE A 297 -2.59 -3.24 6.28
C ILE A 297 -1.45 -3.87 5.49
N ALA A 298 -1.05 -3.20 4.42
CA ALA A 298 0.12 -3.49 3.62
C ALA A 298 1.30 -2.64 4.08
N PHE A 299 2.49 -3.24 4.18
CA PHE A 299 3.69 -2.62 4.72
C PHE A 299 4.92 -2.92 3.86
N GLY A 300 5.67 -1.88 3.49
CA GLY A 300 6.90 -1.97 2.71
C GLY A 300 8.12 -2.29 3.56
N VAL A 301 8.50 -3.57 3.65
CA VAL A 301 9.62 -4.01 4.51
C VAL A 301 10.95 -3.44 4.06
N ASP A 302 11.19 -3.35 2.75
CA ASP A 302 12.45 -2.80 2.23
C ASP A 302 12.61 -1.31 2.59
N ARG A 303 11.52 -0.54 2.61
CA ARG A 303 11.52 0.86 3.07
C ARG A 303 11.83 1.00 4.57
N LEU A 304 11.30 0.10 5.41
CA LEU A 304 11.71 0.05 6.83
C LEU A 304 13.20 -0.25 6.96
N VAL A 305 13.73 -1.19 6.19
CA VAL A 305 15.17 -1.53 6.21
C VAL A 305 16.00 -0.32 5.77
N MET A 306 15.55 0.45 4.77
CA MET A 306 16.20 1.71 4.39
C MET A 306 16.33 2.67 5.58
N LEU A 307 15.26 2.87 6.34
CA LEU A 307 15.27 3.75 7.51
C LEU A 307 16.21 3.23 8.61
N ILE A 308 16.14 1.95 8.92
CA ILE A 308 16.98 1.30 9.95
C ILE A 308 18.47 1.40 9.57
N CYS A 309 18.81 1.22 8.31
CA CYS A 309 20.19 1.34 7.80
C CYS A 309 20.63 2.79 7.58
N GLY A 310 19.71 3.75 7.49
CA GLY A 310 19.97 5.10 7.01
C GLY A 310 20.36 5.14 5.51
N ALA A 311 19.84 4.19 4.74
CA ALA A 311 20.08 4.10 3.30
C ALA A 311 19.20 5.12 2.54
N ARG A 312 19.78 5.72 1.49
CA ARG A 312 19.07 6.69 0.65
C ARG A 312 18.39 6.05 -0.56
N SER A 313 18.69 4.78 -0.83
CA SER A 313 18.14 4.05 -1.96
C SER A 313 17.78 2.63 -1.58
N ILE A 314 16.64 2.16 -2.08
CA ILE A 314 16.20 0.77 -1.96
C ILE A 314 17.23 -0.22 -2.57
N ASN A 315 18.01 0.24 -3.55
CA ASN A 315 19.07 -0.53 -4.17
C ASN A 315 20.21 -0.93 -3.19
N ASP A 316 20.32 -0.22 -2.06
CA ASP A 316 21.33 -0.51 -1.03
C ASP A 316 20.87 -1.58 -0.04
N VAL A 317 19.59 -1.91 -0.04
CA VAL A 317 18.98 -2.85 0.94
C VAL A 317 18.40 -4.11 0.29
N ILE A 318 18.17 -4.10 -1.03
CA ILE A 318 17.70 -5.27 -1.79
C ILE A 318 18.90 -5.98 -2.42
N PRO A 319 19.03 -7.33 -2.28
CA PRO A 319 20.05 -8.07 -3.01
C PRO A 319 19.73 -8.06 -4.51
N PHE A 320 20.72 -7.69 -5.33
CA PHE A 320 20.56 -7.64 -6.79
C PHE A 320 19.37 -6.83 -7.27
N ALA A 321 19.16 -5.62 -6.71
CA ALA A 321 18.09 -4.72 -7.11
C ALA A 321 17.97 -4.57 -8.64
N ALA A 322 16.75 -4.32 -9.15
CA ALA A 322 16.45 -4.29 -10.59
C ALA A 322 17.37 -3.35 -11.36
N MET A 323 17.70 -2.18 -10.82
CA MET A 323 18.63 -1.25 -11.43
C MET A 323 19.99 -1.88 -11.73
N HIS A 324 20.49 -2.81 -10.90
CA HIS A 324 21.73 -3.52 -11.14
C HIS A 324 21.56 -4.70 -12.11
N ARG A 325 20.42 -5.41 -12.05
CA ARG A 325 20.13 -6.56 -12.90
C ARG A 325 19.97 -6.17 -14.37
N PHE A 326 19.32 -5.04 -14.66
CA PHE A 326 18.93 -4.65 -16.02
C PHE A 326 19.87 -3.64 -16.68
N LYS A 327 20.67 -2.84 -15.95
CA LYS A 327 21.70 -1.96 -16.55
C LYS A 327 22.74 -2.68 -17.41
N THR A 328 23.02 -3.96 -17.14
CA THR A 328 24.01 -4.74 -17.88
C THR A 328 23.46 -5.36 -19.15
N GLN A 329 22.14 -5.38 -19.38
CA GLN A 329 21.57 -5.96 -20.61
C GLN A 329 21.67 -5.00 -21.80
N ASP A 330 21.52 -3.69 -21.61
CA ASP A 330 21.64 -2.70 -22.69
C ASP A 330 23.06 -2.63 -23.30
N ALA A 331 24.09 -3.00 -22.55
CA ALA A 331 25.46 -3.07 -23.03
C ALA A 331 25.78 -4.35 -23.83
N ARG A 332 24.96 -5.39 -23.73
CA ARG A 332 25.18 -6.71 -24.41
C ARG A 332 24.20 -6.92 -25.58
N LEU A 333 23.18 -6.09 -25.73
CA LEU A 333 22.21 -6.14 -26.83
C LEU A 333 22.52 -5.11 -27.93
N LYS A 334 23.58 -4.33 -27.78
CA LYS A 334 24.20 -3.49 -28.81
C LYS A 334 25.45 -4.20 -29.34
#